data_53b715ba251b9f66b927a65796945221
#
_entry.id   53b715ba251b9f66b927a65796945221
#
_cell.length_a   1.000
_cell.length_b   1.000
_cell.length_c   1.000
_cell.angle_alpha   90.00
_cell.angle_beta   90.00
_cell.angle_gamma   90.00
#
_symmetry.space_group_name_H-M   'P 1'
#
loop_
_entity.id
_entity.type
_entity.pdbx_description
1 polymer ?
#
loop_
_entity_poly.entity_id
_entity_poly.type
_entity_poly.pdbx_seq_one_letter_code
_entity_poly.pdbx_strand_id
1 'polypeptide(L)'
;SGNGYSTIVIGHSEEGLSRCRNTMLQNWNDLIAQKLATAANRRAAMDLVTITNDVSALRDCDIVFEAVSEDVNIKQRVYSIITEVCGRDIIVASTTSSIDAAILAEKIENPARFLIAHPFQPVHMLPLVEVVRHTETSEETLNQVCTLLKDLNRQVVMLNRSVPGFLVNRFAQALFRESIYLIEQGITTAADIDRAIKYAVGMRYASIGLLEYYDAVGFELERAIALNVYPDLCDTKSIQKTTLVGIASGRTGQKAGQGLYDWSEKDEDDFRYRKQAPYFEGVRQWHMPE
;
A
#
# COMPACT_ATOMS: atom_id res chain seq x y z
N SER A 1 16.19 5.92 -5.00
CA SER A 1 17.12 6.92 -5.56
C SER A 1 17.02 8.27 -4.82
N GLY A 2 15.82 8.73 -4.45
CA GLY A 2 15.64 10.01 -3.74
C GLY A 2 16.40 10.14 -2.42
N ASN A 3 16.78 9.03 -1.79
CA ASN A 3 17.58 8.95 -0.57
C ASN A 3 19.05 8.56 -0.84
N GLY A 4 19.55 8.74 -2.07
CA GLY A 4 20.96 8.50 -2.41
C GLY A 4 21.30 7.06 -2.81
N TYR A 5 20.35 6.14 -2.87
CA TYR A 5 20.59 4.76 -3.29
C TYR A 5 20.60 4.62 -4.81
N SER A 6 21.60 3.93 -5.35
CA SER A 6 21.58 3.46 -6.75
C SER A 6 20.41 2.51 -6.94
N THR A 7 19.64 2.70 -8.00
CA THR A 7 18.39 1.98 -8.23
C THR A 7 18.33 1.49 -9.66
N ILE A 8 18.10 0.20 -9.84
CA ILE A 8 17.92 -0.41 -11.16
C ILE A 8 16.46 -0.80 -11.31
N VAL A 9 15.82 -0.35 -12.37
CA VAL A 9 14.44 -0.73 -12.72
C VAL A 9 14.51 -1.64 -13.93
N ILE A 10 14.03 -2.88 -13.74
CA ILE A 10 13.95 -3.88 -14.82
C ILE A 10 12.51 -3.95 -15.31
N GLY A 11 12.31 -3.83 -16.61
CA GLY A 11 11.02 -4.01 -17.27
C GLY A 11 11.14 -4.92 -18.50
N HIS A 12 10.04 -5.56 -18.89
CA HIS A 12 10.03 -6.52 -19.99
C HIS A 12 9.75 -5.90 -21.37
N SER A 13 9.36 -4.62 -21.43
CA SER A 13 9.06 -3.93 -22.69
C SER A 13 9.49 -2.47 -22.66
N GLU A 14 9.90 -1.95 -23.83
CA GLU A 14 10.27 -0.53 -24.00
C GLU A 14 9.13 0.42 -23.62
N GLU A 15 7.89 0.06 -23.95
CA GLU A 15 6.71 0.84 -23.56
C GLU A 15 6.56 0.89 -22.05
N GLY A 16 6.73 -0.24 -21.34
CA GLY A 16 6.69 -0.31 -19.89
C GLY A 16 7.79 0.52 -19.22
N LEU A 17 9.00 0.46 -19.74
CA LEU A 17 10.16 1.24 -19.26
C LEU A 17 9.94 2.75 -19.47
N SER A 18 9.42 3.14 -20.63
CA SER A 18 9.06 4.53 -20.92
C SER A 18 7.95 5.04 -19.99
N ARG A 19 6.90 4.24 -19.76
CA ARG A 19 5.82 4.54 -18.80
C ARG A 19 6.38 4.73 -17.38
N CYS A 20 7.28 3.84 -16.93
CA CYS A 20 7.91 3.93 -15.63
C CYS A 20 8.69 5.25 -15.48
N ARG A 21 9.54 5.58 -16.46
CA ARG A 21 10.29 6.85 -16.47
C ARG A 21 9.37 8.07 -16.38
N ASN A 22 8.30 8.09 -17.18
CA ASN A 22 7.35 9.20 -17.20
C ASN A 22 6.60 9.33 -15.85
N THR A 23 6.20 8.20 -15.25
CA THR A 23 5.58 8.20 -13.92
C THR A 23 6.52 8.72 -12.84
N MET A 24 7.79 8.32 -12.86
CA MET A 24 8.79 8.84 -11.92
C MET A 24 8.98 10.36 -12.06
N LEU A 25 9.08 10.85 -13.30
CA LEU A 25 9.18 12.29 -13.55
C LEU A 25 7.93 13.05 -13.11
N GLN A 26 6.75 12.50 -13.34
CA GLN A 26 5.50 13.10 -12.89
C GLN A 26 5.44 13.18 -11.36
N ASN A 27 5.77 12.09 -10.64
CA ASN A 27 5.82 12.07 -9.18
C ASN A 27 6.76 13.15 -8.63
N TRP A 28 7.94 13.35 -9.24
CA TRP A 28 8.86 14.43 -8.88
C TRP A 28 8.27 15.81 -9.16
N ASN A 29 7.58 15.99 -10.30
CA ASN A 29 6.94 17.27 -10.64
C ASN A 29 5.83 17.62 -9.62
N ASP A 30 5.05 16.64 -9.19
CA ASP A 30 4.01 16.82 -8.17
C ASP A 30 4.62 17.27 -6.83
N LEU A 31 5.70 16.65 -6.39
CA LEU A 31 6.43 17.05 -5.18
C LEU A 31 7.03 18.47 -5.31
N ILE A 32 7.59 18.82 -6.46
CA ILE A 32 8.15 20.16 -6.72
C ILE A 32 7.02 21.21 -6.71
N ALA A 33 5.89 20.94 -7.36
CA ALA A 33 4.74 21.84 -7.37
C ALA A 33 4.21 22.12 -5.95
N GLN A 34 4.31 21.14 -5.06
CA GLN A 34 3.93 21.26 -3.64
C GLN A 34 5.05 21.79 -2.75
N LYS A 35 6.20 22.20 -3.31
CA LYS A 35 7.39 22.67 -2.57
C LYS A 35 7.96 21.64 -1.58
N LEU A 36 7.76 20.37 -1.85
CA LEU A 36 8.29 19.23 -1.07
C LEU A 36 9.62 18.72 -1.63
N ALA A 37 9.99 19.18 -2.80
CA ALA A 37 11.27 18.87 -3.44
C ALA A 37 11.68 20.02 -4.38
N THR A 38 12.91 19.95 -4.88
CA THR A 38 13.46 20.88 -5.87
C THR A 38 13.81 20.19 -7.17
N ALA A 39 14.01 20.96 -8.24
CA ALA A 39 14.51 20.43 -9.51
C ALA A 39 15.93 19.82 -9.37
N ALA A 40 16.72 20.29 -8.42
CA ALA A 40 18.04 19.72 -8.10
C ALA A 40 17.91 18.34 -7.47
N ASN A 41 16.98 18.16 -6.51
CA ASN A 41 16.68 16.84 -5.90
C ASN A 41 16.23 15.84 -6.97
N ARG A 42 15.32 16.24 -7.86
CA ARG A 42 14.89 15.39 -8.99
C ARG A 42 16.05 14.96 -9.86
N ARG A 43 16.94 15.89 -10.24
CA ARG A 43 18.10 15.59 -11.09
C ARG A 43 19.00 14.58 -10.39
N ALA A 44 19.44 14.86 -9.18
CA ALA A 44 20.31 13.98 -8.40
C ALA A 44 19.70 12.57 -8.22
N ALA A 45 18.39 12.48 -7.94
CA ALA A 45 17.71 11.20 -7.81
C ALA A 45 17.63 10.42 -9.13
N MET A 46 17.38 11.11 -10.25
CA MET A 46 17.27 10.47 -11.56
C MET A 46 18.63 10.02 -12.10
N ASP A 47 19.73 10.69 -11.75
CA ASP A 47 21.09 10.30 -12.09
C ASP A 47 21.49 8.96 -11.42
N LEU A 48 20.82 8.58 -10.32
CA LEU A 48 21.01 7.30 -9.63
C LEU A 48 20.10 6.17 -10.15
N VAL A 49 19.27 6.44 -11.16
CA VAL A 49 18.31 5.44 -11.68
C VAL A 49 18.76 4.92 -13.04
N THR A 50 18.96 3.62 -13.12
CA THR A 50 19.12 2.88 -14.39
C THR A 50 17.79 2.20 -14.73
N ILE A 51 17.27 2.42 -15.93
CA ILE A 51 16.04 1.78 -16.43
C ILE A 51 16.40 0.94 -17.65
N THR A 52 16.23 -0.38 -17.58
CA THR A 52 16.68 -1.32 -18.60
C THR A 52 15.79 -2.56 -18.69
N ASN A 53 15.86 -3.28 -19.80
CA ASN A 53 15.29 -4.63 -19.95
C ASN A 53 16.34 -5.74 -19.78
N ASP A 54 17.59 -5.38 -19.55
CA ASP A 54 18.67 -6.34 -19.31
C ASP A 54 18.67 -6.81 -17.86
N VAL A 55 18.20 -8.05 -17.63
CA VAL A 55 18.15 -8.65 -16.30
C VAL A 55 19.53 -8.89 -15.69
N SER A 56 20.60 -8.94 -16.49
CA SER A 56 21.96 -9.10 -15.97
C SER A 56 22.41 -7.93 -15.10
N ALA A 57 21.78 -6.77 -15.26
CA ALA A 57 22.00 -5.60 -14.41
C ALA A 57 21.64 -5.82 -12.93
N LEU A 58 20.86 -6.86 -12.61
CA LEU A 58 20.54 -7.21 -11.21
C LEU A 58 21.71 -7.83 -10.44
N ARG A 59 22.78 -8.26 -11.13
CA ARG A 59 23.87 -9.06 -10.54
C ARG A 59 24.55 -8.40 -9.33
N ASP A 60 24.64 -7.08 -9.34
CA ASP A 60 25.30 -6.30 -8.31
C ASP A 60 24.31 -5.65 -7.32
N CYS A 61 23.06 -6.13 -7.29
CA CYS A 61 22.06 -5.65 -6.35
C CYS A 61 22.15 -6.37 -5.00
N ASP A 62 21.91 -5.64 -3.92
CA ASP A 62 21.82 -6.19 -2.55
C ASP A 62 20.43 -6.71 -2.24
N ILE A 63 19.38 -6.04 -2.76
CA ILE A 63 17.97 -6.35 -2.51
C ILE A 63 17.19 -6.12 -3.81
N VAL A 64 16.27 -7.04 -4.13
CA VAL A 64 15.35 -6.92 -5.26
C VAL A 64 13.92 -6.79 -4.75
N PHE A 65 13.26 -5.67 -5.03
CA PHE A 65 11.82 -5.50 -4.83
C PHE A 65 11.08 -5.98 -6.08
N GLU A 66 10.34 -7.08 -5.97
CA GLU A 66 9.54 -7.61 -7.06
C GLU A 66 8.15 -6.94 -7.07
N ALA A 67 7.82 -6.30 -8.20
CA ALA A 67 6.60 -5.53 -8.39
C ALA A 67 5.89 -5.86 -9.72
N VAL A 68 5.97 -7.12 -10.14
CA VAL A 68 5.27 -7.61 -11.35
C VAL A 68 3.78 -7.85 -11.07
N SER A 69 3.02 -8.23 -12.12
CA SER A 69 1.59 -8.50 -12.02
C SER A 69 1.25 -9.45 -10.88
N GLU A 70 0.08 -9.27 -10.27
CA GLU A 70 -0.40 -10.05 -9.12
C GLU A 70 -0.87 -11.45 -9.56
N ASP A 71 0.09 -12.24 -10.04
CA ASP A 71 -0.09 -13.63 -10.48
C ASP A 71 1.04 -14.49 -9.94
N VAL A 72 0.70 -15.59 -9.27
CA VAL A 72 1.65 -16.48 -8.60
C VAL A 72 2.69 -17.03 -9.58
N ASN A 73 2.27 -17.48 -10.77
CA ASN A 73 3.17 -18.11 -11.73
C ASN A 73 4.15 -17.08 -12.32
N ILE A 74 3.68 -15.85 -12.55
CA ILE A 74 4.54 -14.76 -13.05
C ILE A 74 5.58 -14.42 -11.99
N LYS A 75 5.16 -14.22 -10.73
CA LYS A 75 6.05 -13.89 -9.62
C LYS A 75 7.09 -15.00 -9.38
N GLN A 76 6.67 -16.25 -9.31
CA GLN A 76 7.57 -17.39 -9.12
C GLN A 76 8.58 -17.56 -10.27
N ARG A 77 8.18 -17.29 -11.52
CA ARG A 77 9.11 -17.25 -12.65
C ARG A 77 10.15 -16.14 -12.50
N VAL A 78 9.73 -14.96 -12.07
CA VAL A 78 10.64 -13.83 -11.83
C VAL A 78 11.63 -14.16 -10.71
N TYR A 79 11.20 -14.84 -9.65
CA TYR A 79 12.11 -15.27 -8.57
C TYR A 79 13.18 -16.24 -9.06
N SER A 80 12.82 -17.17 -9.96
CA SER A 80 13.80 -18.06 -10.57
C SER A 80 14.85 -17.28 -11.40
N ILE A 81 14.42 -16.28 -12.17
CA ILE A 81 15.33 -15.40 -12.92
C ILE A 81 16.24 -14.61 -11.98
N ILE A 82 15.69 -14.04 -10.91
CA ILE A 82 16.47 -13.29 -9.92
C ILE A 82 17.52 -14.19 -9.29
N THR A 83 17.17 -15.40 -8.88
CA THR A 83 18.11 -16.36 -8.28
C THR A 83 19.19 -16.80 -9.28
N GLU A 84 18.85 -17.03 -10.54
CA GLU A 84 19.80 -17.39 -11.60
C GLU A 84 20.84 -16.29 -11.83
N VAL A 85 20.42 -15.02 -11.80
CA VAL A 85 21.30 -13.87 -12.09
C VAL A 85 22.12 -13.44 -10.87
N CYS A 86 21.48 -13.36 -9.70
CA CYS A 86 22.06 -12.78 -8.46
C CYS A 86 22.59 -13.84 -7.50
N GLY A 87 22.26 -15.12 -7.70
CA GLY A 87 22.52 -16.18 -6.75
C GLY A 87 21.48 -16.30 -5.65
N ARG A 88 21.54 -17.40 -4.90
CA ARG A 88 20.53 -17.79 -3.89
C ARG A 88 20.48 -16.89 -2.64
N ASP A 89 21.52 -16.10 -2.41
CA ASP A 89 21.65 -15.30 -1.19
C ASP A 89 21.14 -13.85 -1.36
N ILE A 90 20.61 -13.51 -2.54
CA ILE A 90 19.95 -12.25 -2.79
C ILE A 90 18.68 -12.12 -1.95
N ILE A 91 18.44 -10.95 -1.37
CA ILE A 91 17.16 -10.67 -0.72
C ILE A 91 16.09 -10.38 -1.79
N VAL A 92 14.99 -11.12 -1.72
CA VAL A 92 13.79 -10.87 -2.54
C VAL A 92 12.66 -10.38 -1.66
N ALA A 93 12.20 -9.16 -1.91
CA ALA A 93 11.05 -8.55 -1.25
C ALA A 93 9.89 -8.42 -2.26
N SER A 94 8.85 -9.24 -2.10
CA SER A 94 7.65 -9.13 -2.94
C SER A 94 6.78 -7.96 -2.52
N THR A 95 6.22 -7.22 -3.49
CA THR A 95 5.25 -6.14 -3.20
C THR A 95 3.80 -6.59 -3.34
N THR A 96 3.53 -7.89 -3.29
CA THR A 96 2.16 -8.42 -3.34
C THR A 96 1.27 -7.77 -2.29
N SER A 97 0.01 -7.57 -2.63
CA SER A 97 -1.01 -7.05 -1.70
C SER A 97 -1.91 -8.13 -1.08
N SER A 98 -1.86 -9.37 -1.61
CA SER A 98 -2.86 -10.38 -1.26
C SER A 98 -2.37 -11.83 -1.25
N ILE A 99 -1.28 -12.15 -1.96
CA ILE A 99 -0.80 -13.53 -2.10
C ILE A 99 -0.03 -13.93 -0.83
N ASP A 100 -0.31 -15.13 -0.34
CA ASP A 100 0.36 -15.67 0.84
C ASP A 100 1.86 -15.85 0.62
N ALA A 101 2.66 -15.46 1.62
CA ALA A 101 4.11 -15.57 1.56
C ALA A 101 4.58 -17.02 1.35
N ALA A 102 3.88 -18.00 1.91
CA ALA A 102 4.23 -19.42 1.75
C ALA A 102 4.06 -19.88 0.30
N ILE A 103 2.97 -19.44 -0.38
CA ILE A 103 2.74 -19.76 -1.80
C ILE A 103 3.85 -19.15 -2.68
N LEU A 104 4.20 -17.88 -2.41
CA LEU A 104 5.25 -17.22 -3.19
C LEU A 104 6.63 -17.86 -2.98
N ALA A 105 6.93 -18.27 -1.75
CA ALA A 105 8.22 -18.83 -1.38
C ALA A 105 8.47 -20.24 -1.93
N GLU A 106 7.47 -20.96 -2.44
CA GLU A 106 7.62 -22.33 -2.96
C GLU A 106 8.70 -22.49 -4.05
N LYS A 107 9.02 -21.41 -4.78
CA LYS A 107 10.05 -21.39 -5.82
C LYS A 107 11.27 -20.56 -5.45
N ILE A 108 11.38 -20.12 -4.21
CA ILE A 108 12.55 -19.43 -3.68
C ILE A 108 13.55 -20.47 -3.16
N GLU A 109 14.77 -20.48 -3.71
CA GLU A 109 15.81 -21.44 -3.30
C GLU A 109 16.28 -21.25 -1.85
N ASN A 110 16.26 -20.02 -1.36
CA ASN A 110 16.64 -19.67 0.00
C ASN A 110 15.55 -18.85 0.67
N PRO A 111 14.50 -19.49 1.22
CA PRO A 111 13.40 -18.79 1.89
C PRO A 111 13.82 -17.89 3.06
N ALA A 112 15.01 -18.12 3.65
CA ALA A 112 15.56 -17.24 4.66
C ALA A 112 15.85 -15.81 4.15
N ARG A 113 16.00 -15.66 2.82
CA ARG A 113 16.23 -14.36 2.14
C ARG A 113 14.98 -13.78 1.48
N PHE A 114 13.79 -14.31 1.79
CA PHE A 114 12.51 -13.87 1.24
C PHE A 114 11.60 -13.25 2.29
N LEU A 115 10.89 -12.20 1.91
CA LEU A 115 9.79 -11.60 2.67
C LEU A 115 8.85 -10.83 1.72
N ILE A 116 7.72 -10.37 2.25
CA ILE A 116 6.87 -9.40 1.57
C ILE A 116 7.15 -8.01 2.15
N ALA A 117 7.31 -7.01 1.28
CA ALA A 117 7.37 -5.60 1.63
C ALA A 117 6.32 -4.85 0.81
N HIS A 118 5.12 -4.68 1.37
CA HIS A 118 3.94 -4.14 0.71
C HIS A 118 3.80 -2.64 0.94
N PRO A 119 4.16 -1.77 -0.03
CA PRO A 119 3.95 -0.33 0.06
C PRO A 119 2.53 0.05 -0.34
N PHE A 120 2.05 1.19 0.13
CA PHE A 120 0.75 1.73 -0.23
C PHE A 120 0.84 2.79 -1.31
N GLN A 121 -0.13 2.76 -2.25
CA GLN A 121 -0.22 3.74 -3.33
C GLN A 121 -0.93 5.03 -2.87
N PRO A 122 -0.40 6.19 -3.22
CA PRO A 122 0.80 6.45 -4.04
C PRO A 122 2.09 6.36 -3.22
N VAL A 123 3.02 5.50 -3.64
CA VAL A 123 4.23 5.13 -2.87
C VAL A 123 5.13 6.33 -2.53
N HIS A 124 5.15 7.37 -3.35
CA HIS A 124 5.95 8.58 -3.10
C HIS A 124 5.34 9.50 -2.04
N MET A 125 4.10 9.29 -1.63
CA MET A 125 3.38 10.11 -0.65
C MET A 125 3.04 9.35 0.63
N LEU A 126 2.67 8.07 0.54
CA LEU A 126 2.33 7.25 1.70
C LEU A 126 3.57 6.54 2.23
N PRO A 127 3.98 6.81 3.48
CA PRO A 127 5.23 6.26 4.00
C PRO A 127 5.12 4.80 4.46
N LEU A 128 3.91 4.29 4.67
CA LEU A 128 3.70 2.96 5.28
C LEU A 128 4.16 1.83 4.36
N VAL A 129 4.88 0.88 4.93
CA VAL A 129 5.21 -0.42 4.31
C VAL A 129 4.90 -1.52 5.31
N GLU A 130 4.03 -2.46 4.91
CA GLU A 130 3.81 -3.70 5.65
C GLU A 130 4.90 -4.70 5.30
N VAL A 131 5.68 -5.11 6.27
CA VAL A 131 6.68 -6.17 6.13
C VAL A 131 6.10 -7.45 6.71
N VAL A 132 5.91 -8.45 5.84
CA VAL A 132 5.32 -9.75 6.22
C VAL A 132 6.39 -10.83 6.06
N ARG A 133 6.73 -11.47 7.16
CA ARG A 133 7.73 -12.54 7.13
C ARG A 133 7.13 -13.86 6.64
N HIS A 134 7.92 -14.62 5.92
CA HIS A 134 7.74 -16.04 5.73
C HIS A 134 8.24 -16.78 6.98
N THR A 135 7.81 -18.00 7.23
CA THR A 135 8.21 -18.77 8.41
C THR A 135 9.71 -18.98 8.52
N GLU A 136 10.41 -19.03 7.42
CA GLU A 136 11.86 -19.23 7.34
C GLU A 136 12.66 -17.93 7.16
N THR A 137 12.00 -16.78 6.99
CA THR A 137 12.71 -15.48 6.86
C THR A 137 13.66 -15.28 8.05
N SER A 138 14.95 -15.07 7.76
CA SER A 138 15.94 -14.85 8.81
C SER A 138 15.81 -13.48 9.47
N GLU A 139 16.19 -13.38 10.74
CA GLU A 139 16.24 -12.08 11.44
C GLU A 139 17.22 -11.11 10.75
N GLU A 140 18.30 -11.63 10.17
CA GLU A 140 19.24 -10.81 9.39
C GLU A 140 18.55 -10.15 8.18
N THR A 141 17.79 -10.92 7.38
CA THR A 141 17.03 -10.42 6.24
C THR A 141 16.00 -9.39 6.67
N LEU A 142 15.25 -9.66 7.75
CA LEU A 142 14.30 -8.68 8.31
C LEU A 142 14.99 -7.38 8.70
N ASN A 143 16.10 -7.47 9.42
CA ASN A 143 16.83 -6.29 9.88
C ASN A 143 17.40 -5.49 8.70
N GLN A 144 17.94 -6.13 7.68
CA GLN A 144 18.48 -5.46 6.50
C GLN A 144 17.36 -4.69 5.75
N VAL A 145 16.22 -5.34 5.47
CA VAL A 145 15.10 -4.70 4.77
C VAL A 145 14.47 -3.59 5.61
N CYS A 146 14.24 -3.84 6.92
CA CYS A 146 13.67 -2.82 7.79
C CYS A 146 14.58 -1.59 7.95
N THR A 147 15.89 -1.81 8.02
CA THR A 147 16.87 -0.70 8.08
C THR A 147 16.82 0.11 6.80
N LEU A 148 16.89 -0.55 5.63
CA LEU A 148 16.75 0.14 4.34
C LEU A 148 15.45 0.94 4.26
N LEU A 149 14.31 0.34 4.64
CA LEU A 149 13.03 1.04 4.60
C LEU A 149 13.00 2.28 5.52
N LYS A 150 13.59 2.20 6.71
CA LYS A 150 13.74 3.35 7.61
C LYS A 150 14.63 4.44 7.01
N ASP A 151 15.75 4.07 6.42
CA ASP A 151 16.64 5.01 5.71
C ASP A 151 15.95 5.68 4.51
N LEU A 152 14.95 5.00 3.93
CA LEU A 152 14.05 5.56 2.93
C LEU A 152 12.89 6.38 3.52
N ASN A 153 12.92 6.71 4.80
CA ASN A 153 11.87 7.41 5.54
C ASN A 153 10.51 6.68 5.46
N ARG A 154 10.52 5.34 5.53
CA ARG A 154 9.29 4.54 5.55
C ARG A 154 8.93 4.15 6.97
N GLN A 155 7.63 4.17 7.25
CA GLN A 155 7.05 3.64 8.48
C GLN A 155 6.80 2.14 8.30
N VAL A 156 7.55 1.33 9.03
CA VAL A 156 7.48 -0.14 8.89
C VAL A 156 6.48 -0.71 9.90
N VAL A 157 5.53 -1.47 9.39
CA VAL A 157 4.62 -2.29 10.20
C VAL A 157 4.94 -3.76 9.95
N MET A 158 5.27 -4.48 11.02
CA MET A 158 5.69 -5.87 10.96
C MET A 158 4.50 -6.82 11.17
N LEU A 159 4.34 -7.80 10.28
CA LEU A 159 3.43 -8.93 10.46
C LEU A 159 4.25 -10.21 10.64
N ASN A 160 4.03 -10.89 11.75
CA ASN A 160 4.74 -12.13 12.08
C ASN A 160 4.35 -13.33 11.20
N ARG A 161 3.24 -13.21 10.49
CA ARG A 161 2.78 -14.21 9.50
C ARG A 161 1.87 -13.56 8.47
N SER A 162 1.77 -14.19 7.31
CA SER A 162 0.82 -13.81 6.28
C SER A 162 -0.62 -14.06 6.73
N VAL A 163 -1.51 -13.12 6.41
CA VAL A 163 -2.96 -13.25 6.52
C VAL A 163 -3.61 -12.56 5.32
N PRO A 164 -4.75 -13.03 4.81
CA PRO A 164 -5.43 -12.39 3.68
C PRO A 164 -5.70 -10.90 3.94
N GLY A 165 -5.20 -10.02 3.04
CA GLY A 165 -5.36 -8.57 3.12
C GLY A 165 -4.45 -7.88 4.15
N PHE A 166 -3.49 -8.59 4.71
CA PHE A 166 -2.54 -8.11 5.72
C PHE A 166 -3.21 -7.30 6.84
N LEU A 167 -2.76 -6.09 7.16
CA LEU A 167 -3.34 -5.28 8.24
C LEU A 167 -4.27 -4.19 7.71
N VAL A 168 -3.76 -3.31 6.84
CA VAL A 168 -4.50 -2.10 6.40
C VAL A 168 -5.71 -2.46 5.56
N ASN A 169 -5.57 -3.41 4.61
CA ASN A 169 -6.70 -3.85 3.82
C ASN A 169 -7.80 -4.52 4.68
N ARG A 170 -7.42 -5.21 5.76
CA ARG A 170 -8.41 -5.80 6.70
C ARG A 170 -9.22 -4.72 7.41
N PHE A 171 -8.57 -3.65 7.90
CA PHE A 171 -9.28 -2.52 8.50
C PHE A 171 -10.18 -1.82 7.48
N ALA A 172 -9.68 -1.56 6.28
CA ALA A 172 -10.47 -0.96 5.21
C ALA A 172 -11.71 -1.80 4.87
N GLN A 173 -11.57 -3.13 4.75
CA GLN A 173 -12.67 -4.03 4.45
C GLN A 173 -13.66 -4.18 5.62
N ALA A 174 -13.19 -4.14 6.86
CA ALA A 174 -14.08 -4.16 8.03
C ALA A 174 -14.95 -2.90 8.06
N LEU A 175 -14.38 -1.71 7.85
CA LEU A 175 -15.12 -0.46 7.76
C LEU A 175 -16.07 -0.45 6.56
N PHE A 176 -15.63 -0.91 5.39
CA PHE A 176 -16.48 -0.98 4.19
C PHE A 176 -17.66 -1.92 4.38
N ARG A 177 -17.45 -3.11 4.96
CA ARG A 177 -18.49 -4.08 5.24
C ARG A 177 -19.57 -3.50 6.16
N GLU A 178 -19.18 -2.85 7.25
CA GLU A 178 -20.09 -2.18 8.16
C GLU A 178 -20.84 -1.04 7.47
N SER A 179 -20.13 -0.23 6.68
CA SER A 179 -20.71 0.89 5.94
C SER A 179 -21.81 0.44 4.98
N ILE A 180 -21.58 -0.62 4.23
CA ILE A 180 -22.57 -1.16 3.28
C ILE A 180 -23.77 -1.76 4.05
N TYR A 181 -23.52 -2.43 5.18
CA TYR A 181 -24.60 -2.95 6.03
C TYR A 181 -25.53 -1.84 6.50
N LEU A 182 -25.00 -0.75 7.04
CA LEU A 182 -25.80 0.39 7.50
C LEU A 182 -26.63 1.03 6.37
N ILE A 183 -26.09 1.08 5.14
CA ILE A 183 -26.83 1.54 3.96
C ILE A 183 -27.95 0.56 3.61
N GLU A 184 -27.69 -0.74 3.58
CA GLU A 184 -28.67 -1.77 3.24
C GLU A 184 -29.82 -1.86 4.24
N GLN A 185 -29.56 -1.56 5.51
CA GLN A 185 -30.57 -1.44 6.55
C GLN A 185 -31.34 -0.10 6.52
N GLY A 186 -30.97 0.82 5.64
CA GLY A 186 -31.59 2.14 5.55
C GLY A 186 -31.34 3.05 6.75
N ILE A 187 -30.30 2.76 7.54
CA ILE A 187 -29.94 3.53 8.75
C ILE A 187 -29.37 4.88 8.38
N THR A 188 -28.54 4.94 7.30
CA THR A 188 -27.87 6.16 6.90
C THR A 188 -27.48 6.15 5.40
N THR A 189 -26.92 7.26 4.91
CA THR A 189 -26.49 7.42 3.53
C THR A 189 -24.97 7.28 3.40
N ALA A 190 -24.48 6.97 2.18
CA ALA A 190 -23.04 6.94 1.89
C ALA A 190 -22.36 8.28 2.22
N ALA A 191 -23.04 9.40 1.95
CA ALA A 191 -22.49 10.73 2.24
C ALA A 191 -22.34 11.02 3.74
N ASP A 192 -23.26 10.49 4.57
CA ASP A 192 -23.17 10.65 6.03
C ASP A 192 -22.08 9.76 6.62
N ILE A 193 -21.91 8.54 6.10
CA ILE A 193 -20.79 7.66 6.48
C ILE A 193 -19.46 8.35 6.16
N ASP A 194 -19.31 8.87 4.95
CA ASP A 194 -18.08 9.58 4.57
C ASP A 194 -17.81 10.79 5.47
N ARG A 195 -18.86 11.52 5.88
CA ARG A 195 -18.72 12.63 6.85
C ARG A 195 -18.25 12.12 8.21
N ALA A 196 -18.84 11.07 8.74
CA ALA A 196 -18.45 10.48 10.01
C ALA A 196 -16.99 9.99 10.00
N ILE A 197 -16.61 9.28 8.94
CA ILE A 197 -15.21 8.81 8.77
C ILE A 197 -14.25 10.00 8.68
N LYS A 198 -14.53 11.00 7.84
CA LYS A 198 -13.61 12.14 7.62
C LYS A 198 -13.45 13.02 8.85
N TYR A 199 -14.55 13.36 9.53
CA TYR A 199 -14.56 14.40 10.55
C TYR A 199 -14.49 13.88 12.00
N ALA A 200 -14.49 12.56 12.18
CA ALA A 200 -14.34 11.95 13.51
C ALA A 200 -13.27 10.86 13.50
N VAL A 201 -13.53 9.73 12.83
CA VAL A 201 -12.68 8.53 12.88
C VAL A 201 -11.29 8.83 12.30
N GLY A 202 -11.23 9.38 11.09
CA GLY A 202 -9.98 9.66 10.38
C GLY A 202 -9.10 10.69 11.10
N MET A 203 -9.69 11.81 11.54
CA MET A 203 -8.93 12.83 12.28
C MET A 203 -8.35 12.30 13.59
N ARG A 204 -9.15 11.52 14.34
CA ARG A 204 -8.72 10.97 15.63
C ARG A 204 -7.56 10.00 15.48
N TYR A 205 -7.70 9.05 14.59
CA TYR A 205 -6.72 7.96 14.43
C TYR A 205 -5.49 8.34 13.59
N ALA A 206 -5.55 9.43 12.85
CA ALA A 206 -4.36 10.04 12.27
C ALA A 206 -3.48 10.73 13.33
N SER A 207 -4.06 11.12 14.45
CA SER A 207 -3.36 11.86 15.52
C SER A 207 -2.66 10.90 16.51
N ILE A 208 -3.40 9.95 17.08
CA ILE A 208 -2.90 9.10 18.18
C ILE A 208 -3.04 7.60 17.91
N GLY A 209 -3.55 7.19 16.76
CA GLY A 209 -3.82 5.78 16.46
C GLY A 209 -5.04 5.22 17.18
N LEU A 210 -5.50 4.06 16.71
CA LEU A 210 -6.72 3.43 17.22
C LEU A 210 -6.53 2.86 18.63
N LEU A 211 -5.50 2.05 18.83
CA LEU A 211 -5.32 1.31 20.08
C LEU A 211 -4.85 2.22 21.22
N GLU A 212 -4.00 3.19 20.94
CA GLU A 212 -3.57 4.19 21.92
C GLU A 212 -4.77 5.03 22.40
N TYR A 213 -5.71 5.36 21.51
CA TYR A 213 -6.94 6.04 21.90
C TYR A 213 -7.78 5.19 22.86
N TYR A 214 -8.01 3.90 22.57
CA TYR A 214 -8.82 3.04 23.42
C TYR A 214 -8.13 2.68 24.73
N ASP A 215 -6.80 2.59 24.76
CA ASP A 215 -6.04 2.41 25.99
C ASP A 215 -6.17 3.64 26.90
N ALA A 216 -6.08 4.84 26.34
CA ALA A 216 -6.27 6.11 27.08
C ALA A 216 -7.69 6.30 27.61
N VAL A 217 -8.71 5.80 26.90
CA VAL A 217 -10.12 5.84 27.31
C VAL A 217 -10.41 4.84 28.43
N GLY A 218 -9.76 3.71 28.45
CA GLY A 218 -9.91 2.64 29.44
C GLY A 218 -10.85 1.52 29.01
N PHE A 219 -10.47 0.30 29.36
CA PHE A 219 -11.20 -0.92 28.98
C PHE A 219 -12.58 -1.06 29.63
N GLU A 220 -12.84 -0.41 30.78
CA GLU A 220 -14.16 -0.41 31.40
C GLU A 220 -15.20 0.29 30.51
N LEU A 221 -14.84 1.47 29.97
CA LEU A 221 -15.73 2.19 29.05
C LEU A 221 -15.87 1.44 27.74
N GLU A 222 -14.77 0.93 27.18
CA GLU A 222 -14.81 0.11 25.97
C GLU A 222 -15.70 -1.13 26.15
N ARG A 223 -15.59 -1.83 27.27
CA ARG A 223 -16.46 -2.97 27.58
C ARG A 223 -17.96 -2.57 27.59
N ALA A 224 -18.28 -1.43 28.19
CA ALA A 224 -19.67 -0.95 28.24
C ALA A 224 -20.23 -0.62 26.85
N ILE A 225 -19.41 -0.04 25.98
CA ILE A 225 -19.76 0.23 24.57
C ILE A 225 -19.89 -1.08 23.79
N ALA A 226 -18.90 -1.95 23.88
CA ALA A 226 -18.84 -3.21 23.12
C ALA A 226 -20.04 -4.13 23.41
N LEU A 227 -20.49 -4.22 24.67
CA LEU A 227 -21.68 -5.01 25.04
C LEU A 227 -22.94 -4.59 24.30
N ASN A 228 -23.07 -3.33 23.92
CA ASN A 228 -24.21 -2.82 23.17
C ASN A 228 -24.01 -2.85 21.66
N VAL A 229 -22.78 -2.64 21.18
CA VAL A 229 -22.49 -2.44 19.76
C VAL A 229 -22.16 -3.76 19.05
N TYR A 230 -21.31 -4.62 19.64
CA TYR A 230 -20.84 -5.85 18.98
C TYR A 230 -21.95 -6.80 18.53
N PRO A 231 -23.08 -6.97 19.28
CA PRO A 231 -24.15 -7.87 18.82
C PRO A 231 -24.84 -7.43 17.53
N ASP A 232 -24.76 -6.14 17.18
CA ASP A 232 -25.43 -5.53 16.02
C ASP A 232 -24.46 -5.24 14.84
N LEU A 233 -23.15 -5.36 15.04
CA LEU A 233 -22.19 -5.18 13.96
C LEU A 233 -22.33 -6.26 12.89
N CYS A 234 -22.13 -5.85 11.65
CA CYS A 234 -22.17 -6.76 10.50
C CYS A 234 -21.08 -7.85 10.61
N ASP A 235 -21.50 -9.11 10.67
CA ASP A 235 -20.63 -10.29 10.72
C ASP A 235 -20.56 -11.10 9.41
N THR A 236 -21.24 -10.61 8.33
CA THR A 236 -21.30 -11.33 7.05
C THR A 236 -19.92 -11.67 6.52
N LYS A 237 -19.79 -12.90 5.98
CA LYS A 237 -18.60 -13.36 5.25
C LYS A 237 -18.79 -13.34 3.73
N SER A 238 -19.94 -12.87 3.27
CA SER A 238 -20.31 -12.82 1.86
C SER A 238 -20.28 -11.38 1.35
N ILE A 239 -20.08 -11.23 0.04
CA ILE A 239 -20.21 -9.92 -0.63
C ILE A 239 -21.66 -9.47 -0.53
N GLN A 240 -21.87 -8.23 -0.09
CA GLN A 240 -23.18 -7.66 0.18
C GLN A 240 -23.94 -7.33 -1.11
N LYS A 241 -25.28 -7.33 -1.01
CA LYS A 241 -26.19 -7.15 -2.14
C LYS A 241 -25.94 -5.86 -2.91
N THR A 242 -25.70 -4.75 -2.23
CA THR A 242 -25.44 -3.43 -2.85
C THR A 242 -24.25 -3.53 -3.83
N THR A 243 -23.17 -4.19 -3.43
CA THR A 243 -21.97 -4.38 -4.28
C THR A 243 -22.30 -5.28 -5.48
N LEU A 244 -22.97 -6.41 -5.25
CA LEU A 244 -23.36 -7.36 -6.32
C LEU A 244 -24.32 -6.73 -7.34
N VAL A 245 -25.31 -5.99 -6.88
CA VAL A 245 -26.26 -5.26 -7.75
C VAL A 245 -25.53 -4.17 -8.52
N GLY A 246 -24.62 -3.45 -7.89
CA GLY A 246 -23.76 -2.46 -8.57
C GLY A 246 -23.00 -3.07 -9.73
N ILE A 247 -22.33 -4.19 -9.51
CA ILE A 247 -21.59 -4.92 -10.56
C ILE A 247 -22.53 -5.38 -11.67
N ALA A 248 -23.63 -6.06 -11.33
CA ALA A 248 -24.59 -6.59 -12.29
C ALA A 248 -25.27 -5.52 -13.17
N SER A 249 -25.45 -4.31 -12.62
CA SER A 249 -26.04 -3.17 -13.35
C SER A 249 -25.01 -2.25 -14.03
N GLY A 250 -23.71 -2.60 -14.01
CA GLY A 250 -22.65 -1.78 -14.59
C GLY A 250 -22.31 -0.51 -13.80
N ARG A 251 -22.92 -0.29 -12.63
CA ARG A 251 -22.65 0.86 -11.75
C ARG A 251 -21.45 0.56 -10.84
N THR A 252 -20.26 0.48 -11.44
CA THR A 252 -19.05 -0.01 -10.81
C THR A 252 -18.14 1.09 -10.22
N GLY A 253 -18.62 2.33 -10.14
CA GLY A 253 -17.90 3.45 -9.54
C GLY A 253 -17.45 4.49 -10.57
N GLN A 254 -16.40 5.25 -10.26
CA GLN A 254 -15.96 6.42 -11.02
C GLN A 254 -15.76 6.13 -12.51
N LYS A 255 -15.09 5.03 -12.88
CA LYS A 255 -14.84 4.68 -14.30
C LYS A 255 -16.11 4.44 -15.11
N ALA A 256 -17.18 4.01 -14.44
CA ALA A 256 -18.50 3.80 -15.06
C ALA A 256 -19.41 5.03 -14.95
N GLY A 257 -18.92 6.13 -14.38
CA GLY A 257 -19.70 7.34 -14.13
C GLY A 257 -20.68 7.23 -12.97
N GLN A 258 -20.95 6.02 -12.46
CA GLN A 258 -21.92 5.76 -11.39
C GLN A 258 -21.50 4.60 -10.50
N GLY A 259 -21.78 4.74 -9.19
CA GLY A 259 -21.55 3.73 -8.16
C GLY A 259 -22.44 3.99 -6.95
N LEU A 260 -21.87 4.12 -5.75
CA LEU A 260 -22.56 4.68 -4.59
C LEU A 260 -22.83 6.18 -4.75
N TYR A 261 -22.12 6.81 -5.65
CA TYR A 261 -22.26 8.22 -6.05
C TYR A 261 -22.51 8.33 -7.53
N ASP A 262 -23.19 9.40 -7.93
CA ASP A 262 -23.18 9.89 -9.30
C ASP A 262 -21.90 10.69 -9.52
N TRP A 263 -21.02 10.18 -10.38
CA TRP A 263 -19.73 10.79 -10.68
C TRP A 263 -19.83 11.87 -11.77
N SER A 264 -20.94 11.93 -12.50
CA SER A 264 -21.20 13.00 -13.47
C SER A 264 -21.45 14.36 -12.80
N GLU A 265 -21.92 14.33 -11.54
CA GLU A 265 -22.16 15.53 -10.73
C GLU A 265 -20.91 15.99 -9.95
N LYS A 266 -19.80 15.25 -10.02
CA LYS A 266 -18.57 15.56 -9.28
C LYS A 266 -17.56 16.25 -10.17
N ASP A 267 -17.01 17.36 -9.68
CA ASP A 267 -15.83 17.99 -10.26
C ASP A 267 -14.61 17.07 -10.07
N GLU A 268 -14.03 16.60 -11.19
CA GLU A 268 -12.90 15.66 -11.16
C GLU A 268 -11.61 16.29 -10.61
N ASP A 269 -11.38 17.57 -10.87
CA ASP A 269 -10.18 18.27 -10.41
C ASP A 269 -10.27 18.55 -8.91
N ASP A 270 -11.45 18.98 -8.42
CA ASP A 270 -11.70 19.09 -6.98
C ASP A 270 -11.57 17.74 -6.27
N PHE A 271 -12.12 16.67 -6.85
CA PHE A 271 -11.97 15.33 -6.28
C PHE A 271 -10.51 14.89 -6.24
N ARG A 272 -9.75 15.10 -7.31
CA ARG A 272 -8.32 14.78 -7.39
C ARG A 272 -7.53 15.55 -6.34
N TYR A 273 -7.79 16.86 -6.22
CA TYR A 273 -7.15 17.70 -5.21
C TYR A 273 -7.43 17.20 -3.79
N ARG A 274 -8.71 17.00 -3.44
CA ARG A 274 -9.11 16.53 -2.10
C ARG A 274 -8.56 15.15 -1.76
N LYS A 275 -8.40 14.27 -2.75
CA LYS A 275 -7.81 12.96 -2.57
C LYS A 275 -6.31 13.03 -2.25
N GLN A 276 -5.59 13.96 -2.84
CA GLN A 276 -4.12 14.06 -2.73
C GLN A 276 -3.66 15.03 -1.63
N ALA A 277 -4.40 16.07 -1.35
CA ALA A 277 -3.99 17.11 -0.38
C ALA A 277 -3.58 16.56 0.99
N PRO A 278 -4.31 15.61 1.61
CA PRO A 278 -3.89 15.04 2.89
C PRO A 278 -2.56 14.27 2.80
N TYR A 279 -2.26 13.68 1.65
CA TYR A 279 -1.00 12.95 1.46
C TYR A 279 0.20 13.92 1.39
N PHE A 280 0.05 15.05 0.72
CA PHE A 280 1.09 16.07 0.69
C PHE A 280 1.33 16.68 2.07
N GLU A 281 0.27 16.90 2.87
CA GLU A 281 0.43 17.35 4.26
C GLU A 281 1.15 16.29 5.10
N GLY A 282 0.80 15.01 4.93
CA GLY A 282 1.53 13.91 5.56
C GLY A 282 3.02 13.92 5.20
N VAL A 283 3.37 14.11 3.93
CA VAL A 283 4.78 14.21 3.50
C VAL A 283 5.48 15.37 4.20
N ARG A 284 4.85 16.55 4.38
CA ARG A 284 5.43 17.68 5.12
C ARG A 284 5.72 17.31 6.56
N GLN A 285 4.83 16.56 7.21
CA GLN A 285 5.00 16.19 8.63
C GLN A 285 6.05 15.10 8.84
N TRP A 286 6.15 14.13 7.90
CA TRP A 286 6.97 12.94 8.09
C TRP A 286 8.35 13.01 7.43
N HIS A 287 8.57 13.95 6.50
CA HIS A 287 9.83 14.13 5.79
C HIS A 287 10.59 15.41 6.16
N MET A 288 10.03 16.24 7.07
CA MET A 288 10.81 17.36 7.61
C MET A 288 11.85 16.80 8.58
N PRO A 289 13.14 17.09 8.40
CA PRO A 289 14.13 16.80 9.44
C PRO A 289 13.75 17.59 10.70
N GLU A 290 13.85 16.94 11.84
CA GLU A 290 13.74 17.57 13.17
C GLU A 290 14.79 18.67 13.31
#